data_86d38f6696eb79e39789cf1c14428031
#
_entry.id   86d38f6696eb79e39789cf1c14428031
#
_cell.length_a   1.000
_cell.length_b   1.000
_cell.length_c   1.000
_cell.angle_alpha   90.00
_cell.angle_beta   90.00
_cell.angle_gamma   90.00
#
_symmetry.space_group_name_H-M   'P 1'
#
loop_
_entity.id
_entity.type
_entity.pdbx_description
1 polymer ?
#
loop_
_entity_poly.entity_id
_entity_poly.type
_entity_poly.pdbx_seq_one_letter_code
_entity_poly.pdbx_strand_id
1 'polypeptide(L)'
;MGGLVSQGFLNRHPSGATNYLKSFTSLSTPWGGHSAARLGVKFSPAVVPVWRDMAPDSEYLARIRRSKLPAGLPHYLFFGHKGAEATASGADDGVVTVASQREPAALRRASKVYGFRASHVGILSDNTVLRLFNGILGIGG
;
A
#
# COMPACT_ATOMS: atom_id res chain seq x y z
N MET A 1 0.14 -5.79 2.16
CA MET A 1 1.58 -6.16 2.14
C MET A 1 2.15 -6.20 0.72
N GLY A 2 1.44 -6.73 -0.28
CA GLY A 2 1.91 -6.87 -1.66
C GLY A 2 2.56 -5.62 -2.26
N GLY A 3 1.97 -4.44 -2.08
CA GLY A 3 2.53 -3.18 -2.59
C GLY A 3 3.93 -2.86 -2.05
N LEU A 4 4.20 -3.17 -0.78
CA LEU A 4 5.53 -2.99 -0.18
C LEU A 4 6.57 -3.93 -0.80
N VAL A 5 6.20 -5.20 -1.02
CA VAL A 5 7.07 -6.19 -1.67
C VAL A 5 7.34 -5.80 -3.11
N SER A 6 6.30 -5.40 -3.85
CA SER A 6 6.43 -4.94 -5.24
C SER A 6 7.34 -3.72 -5.35
N GLN A 7 7.18 -2.72 -4.48
CA GLN A 7 8.10 -1.58 -4.47
C GLN A 7 9.53 -1.99 -4.11
N GLY A 8 9.72 -2.89 -3.16
CA GLY A 8 11.03 -3.45 -2.83
C GLY A 8 11.70 -4.11 -4.03
N PHE A 9 10.92 -4.84 -4.84
CA PHE A 9 11.38 -5.43 -6.09
C PHE A 9 11.78 -4.35 -7.12
N LEU A 10 10.90 -3.37 -7.35
CA LEU A 10 11.17 -2.25 -8.28
C LEU A 10 12.43 -1.46 -7.91
N ASN A 11 12.69 -1.29 -6.62
CA ASN A 11 13.89 -0.60 -6.14
C ASN A 11 15.18 -1.38 -6.42
N ARG A 12 15.12 -2.71 -6.47
CA ARG A 12 16.28 -3.57 -6.79
C ARG A 12 16.54 -3.68 -8.29
N HIS A 13 15.51 -3.44 -9.12
CA HIS A 13 15.55 -3.62 -10.57
C HIS A 13 15.08 -2.37 -11.31
N PRO A 14 15.65 -1.19 -11.06
CA PRO A 14 15.11 0.07 -11.58
C PRO A 14 15.19 0.19 -13.10
N SER A 15 16.23 -0.36 -13.71
CA SER A 15 16.48 -0.23 -15.17
C SER A 15 15.77 -1.27 -16.03
N GLY A 16 15.38 -2.40 -15.46
CA GLY A 16 14.66 -3.45 -16.21
C GLY A 16 13.14 -3.37 -16.10
N ALA A 17 12.63 -2.78 -15.02
CA ALA A 17 11.20 -2.79 -14.72
C ALA A 17 10.38 -1.94 -15.70
N THR A 18 10.90 -0.79 -16.15
CA THR A 18 10.17 0.14 -17.03
C THR A 18 9.94 -0.37 -18.45
N ASN A 19 10.74 -1.32 -18.91
CA ASN A 19 10.58 -1.89 -20.24
C ASN A 19 9.32 -2.76 -20.38
N TYR A 20 8.83 -3.30 -19.26
CA TYR A 20 7.71 -4.25 -19.25
C TYR A 20 6.50 -3.76 -18.44
N LEU A 21 6.70 -2.81 -17.53
CA LEU A 21 5.65 -2.31 -16.65
C LEU A 21 5.08 -1.00 -17.17
N LYS A 22 3.78 -0.97 -17.40
CA LYS A 22 3.04 0.23 -17.80
C LYS A 22 2.55 1.06 -16.63
N SER A 23 2.30 0.40 -15.50
CA SER A 23 1.82 1.06 -14.27
C SER A 23 2.11 0.21 -13.04
N PHE A 24 2.06 0.87 -11.88
CA PHE A 24 2.06 0.24 -10.57
C PHE A 24 0.79 0.64 -9.84
N THR A 25 -0.06 -0.31 -9.49
CA THR A 25 -1.27 -0.06 -8.71
C THR A 25 -1.17 -0.73 -7.35
N SER A 26 -1.33 0.02 -6.29
CA SER A 26 -1.34 -0.49 -4.92
C SER A 26 -2.72 -0.35 -4.29
N LEU A 27 -3.25 -1.43 -3.72
CA LEU A 27 -4.55 -1.48 -3.06
C LEU A 27 -4.36 -1.73 -1.57
N SER A 28 -4.92 -0.87 -0.72
CA SER A 28 -4.89 -0.97 0.75
C SER A 28 -3.51 -1.33 1.31
N THR A 29 -2.45 -0.80 0.72
CA THR A 29 -1.08 -1.11 1.12
C THR A 29 -0.70 -0.33 2.38
N PRO A 30 -0.17 -0.98 3.43
CA PRO A 30 0.24 -0.34 4.67
C PRO A 30 1.61 0.37 4.53
N TRP A 31 1.66 1.46 3.78
CA TRP A 31 2.88 2.23 3.53
C TRP A 31 3.52 2.81 4.80
N GLY A 32 2.67 3.14 5.78
CA GLY A 32 3.09 3.59 7.12
C GLY A 32 3.38 2.47 8.11
N GLY A 33 3.21 1.21 7.69
CA GLY A 33 3.31 0.05 8.56
C GLY A 33 1.99 -0.32 9.24
N HIS A 34 2.07 -1.29 10.13
CA HIS A 34 0.93 -1.82 10.87
C HIS A 34 1.24 -1.83 12.37
N SER A 35 0.42 -1.15 13.18
CA SER A 35 0.64 -1.02 14.61
C SER A 35 0.59 -2.36 15.36
N ALA A 36 -0.28 -3.29 14.94
CA ALA A 36 -0.33 -4.64 15.52
C ALA A 36 0.96 -5.44 15.27
N ALA A 37 1.67 -5.19 14.16
CA ALA A 37 2.98 -5.80 13.93
C ALA A 37 4.00 -5.37 14.98
N ARG A 38 3.98 -4.10 15.41
CA ARG A 38 4.81 -3.58 16.50
C ARG A 38 4.50 -4.27 17.84
N LEU A 39 3.23 -4.50 18.13
CA LEU A 39 2.82 -5.26 19.32
C LEU A 39 3.27 -6.71 19.24
N GLY A 40 3.14 -7.36 18.09
CA GLY A 40 3.64 -8.69 17.84
C GLY A 40 5.15 -8.80 18.07
N VAL A 41 5.94 -7.86 17.60
CA VAL A 41 7.39 -7.81 17.84
C VAL A 41 7.71 -7.66 19.33
N LYS A 42 6.93 -6.86 20.06
CA LYS A 42 7.20 -6.54 21.48
C LYS A 42 6.79 -7.66 22.44
N PHE A 43 5.71 -8.36 22.16
CA PHE A 43 5.05 -9.24 23.13
C PHE A 43 4.96 -10.72 22.71
N SER A 44 5.29 -11.06 21.45
CA SER A 44 5.25 -12.45 21.02
C SER A 44 6.51 -13.22 21.46
N PRO A 45 6.36 -14.44 21.97
CA PRO A 45 7.49 -15.31 22.30
C PRO A 45 8.28 -15.77 21.05
N ALA A 46 7.66 -15.72 19.87
CA ALA A 46 8.28 -16.01 18.57
C ALA A 46 7.95 -14.90 17.57
N VAL A 47 8.94 -14.08 17.24
CA VAL A 47 8.75 -12.96 16.32
C VAL A 47 8.93 -13.43 14.88
N VAL A 48 7.85 -13.36 14.10
CA VAL A 48 7.91 -13.64 12.66
C VAL A 48 8.64 -12.49 11.96
N PRO A 49 9.65 -12.75 11.11
CA PRO A 49 10.44 -11.70 10.44
C PRO A 49 9.60 -10.62 9.77
N VAL A 50 8.50 -10.99 9.12
CA VAL A 50 7.58 -10.05 8.47
C VAL A 50 6.98 -9.02 9.43
N TRP A 51 6.80 -9.33 10.72
CA TRP A 51 6.32 -8.36 11.71
C TRP A 51 7.35 -7.26 11.99
N ARG A 52 8.64 -7.61 11.99
CA ARG A 52 9.71 -6.62 12.13
C ARG A 52 9.69 -5.63 10.97
N ASP A 53 9.56 -6.14 9.74
CA ASP A 53 9.53 -5.31 8.53
C ASP A 53 8.28 -4.45 8.44
N MET A 54 7.15 -4.93 8.98
CA MET A 54 5.87 -4.23 8.96
C MET A 54 5.67 -3.24 10.12
N ALA A 55 6.54 -3.24 11.12
CA ALA A 55 6.47 -2.26 12.21
C ALA A 55 6.69 -0.85 11.64
N PRO A 56 5.89 0.17 12.10
CA PRO A 56 5.96 1.54 11.55
C PRO A 56 7.35 2.19 11.58
N ASP A 57 8.17 1.79 12.55
CA ASP A 57 9.53 2.26 12.80
C ASP A 57 10.61 1.35 12.20
N SER A 58 10.24 0.35 11.38
CA SER A 58 11.18 -0.58 10.79
C SER A 58 12.14 0.09 9.79
N GLU A 59 13.36 -0.43 9.73
CA GLU A 59 14.35 0.01 8.74
C GLU A 59 13.87 -0.27 7.30
N TYR A 60 13.16 -1.39 7.10
CA TYR A 60 12.58 -1.72 5.81
C TYR A 60 11.62 -0.64 5.32
N LEU A 61 10.65 -0.20 6.15
CA LEU A 61 9.73 0.87 5.80
C LEU A 61 10.44 2.21 5.64
N ALA A 62 11.43 2.51 6.48
CA ALA A 62 12.24 3.72 6.33
C ALA A 62 12.96 3.75 4.96
N ARG A 63 13.46 2.62 4.51
CA ARG A 63 14.09 2.46 3.19
C ARG A 63 13.06 2.62 2.06
N ILE A 64 11.88 1.99 2.17
CA ILE A 64 10.77 2.14 1.21
C ILE A 64 10.32 3.61 1.10
N ARG A 65 10.19 4.34 2.22
CA ARG A 65 9.80 5.76 2.23
C ARG A 65 10.80 6.65 1.49
N ARG A 66 12.09 6.37 1.61
CA ARG A 66 13.17 7.12 0.92
C ARG A 66 13.35 6.73 -0.54
N SER A 67 12.85 5.58 -0.95
CA SER A 67 13.01 5.08 -2.32
C SER A 67 12.11 5.81 -3.31
N LYS A 68 12.55 5.81 -4.57
CA LYS A 68 11.78 6.34 -5.70
C LYS A 68 11.27 5.18 -6.54
N LEU A 69 10.16 5.37 -7.23
CA LEU A 69 9.75 4.46 -8.31
C LEU A 69 10.63 4.71 -9.55
N PRO A 70 10.76 3.71 -10.44
CA PRO A 70 11.40 3.90 -11.73
C PRO A 70 10.79 5.09 -12.47
N ALA A 71 11.65 5.88 -13.13
CA ALA A 71 11.21 7.06 -13.89
C ALA A 71 10.20 6.65 -14.95
N GLY A 72 9.13 7.43 -15.08
CA GLY A 72 8.06 7.17 -16.05
C GLY A 72 7.05 6.08 -15.66
N LEU A 73 7.22 5.38 -14.53
CA LEU A 73 6.24 4.39 -14.06
C LEU A 73 5.15 5.07 -13.21
N PRO A 74 3.92 5.25 -13.74
CA PRO A 74 2.84 5.85 -12.98
C PRO A 74 2.41 4.94 -11.82
N HIS A 75 2.20 5.53 -10.64
CA HIS A 75 1.68 4.84 -9.46
C HIS A 75 0.25 5.27 -9.17
N TYR A 76 -0.66 4.33 -9.14
CA TYR A 76 -2.05 4.52 -8.74
C TYR A 76 -2.24 3.96 -7.33
N LEU A 77 -2.52 4.85 -6.36
CA LEU A 77 -2.70 4.47 -4.96
C LEU A 77 -4.20 4.39 -4.66
N PHE A 78 -4.67 3.18 -4.35
CA PHE A 78 -6.03 2.89 -3.94
C PHE A 78 -6.05 2.61 -2.44
N PHE A 79 -6.89 3.32 -1.68
CA PHE A 79 -7.07 3.07 -0.26
C PHE A 79 -8.53 2.79 0.09
N GLY A 80 -8.72 1.87 1.04
CA GLY A 80 -10.03 1.51 1.55
C GLY A 80 -10.33 2.18 2.89
N HIS A 81 -11.63 2.44 3.18
CA HIS A 81 -12.12 2.86 4.48
C HIS A 81 -13.53 2.35 4.73
N LYS A 82 -13.86 2.00 5.98
CA LYS A 82 -15.19 1.53 6.36
C LYS A 82 -16.21 2.64 6.64
N GLY A 83 -15.85 3.90 6.43
CA GLY A 83 -16.66 5.07 6.70
C GLY A 83 -16.07 5.96 7.78
N ALA A 84 -16.87 6.95 8.24
CA ALA A 84 -16.43 7.99 9.18
C ALA A 84 -16.45 7.56 10.66
N GLU A 85 -16.79 6.32 10.97
CA GLU A 85 -16.66 5.81 12.34
C GLU A 85 -15.18 5.68 12.70
N ALA A 86 -14.67 6.76 13.28
CA ALA A 86 -13.34 6.80 13.82
C ALA A 86 -13.26 5.85 15.02
N THR A 87 -12.56 4.75 14.86
CA THR A 87 -12.04 4.00 16.00
C THR A 87 -11.03 4.88 16.76
N ALA A 88 -10.66 4.53 17.97
CA ALA A 88 -9.64 5.25 18.77
C ALA A 88 -8.30 5.41 18.01
N SER A 89 -8.09 4.66 16.94
CA SER A 89 -6.92 4.69 16.04
C SER A 89 -7.16 5.44 14.72
N GLY A 90 -8.32 6.10 14.53
CA GLY A 90 -8.70 6.77 13.29
C GLY A 90 -9.41 5.86 12.29
N ALA A 91 -9.78 6.40 11.14
CA ALA A 91 -10.45 5.65 10.07
C ALA A 91 -9.54 4.55 9.52
N ASP A 92 -10.11 3.36 9.26
CA ASP A 92 -9.41 2.21 8.69
C ASP A 92 -10.30 1.42 7.70
N ASP A 93 -9.71 0.42 7.04
CA ASP A 93 -10.41 -0.54 6.19
C ASP A 93 -10.76 -1.85 6.92
N GLY A 94 -10.59 -1.86 8.24
CA GLY A 94 -10.76 -3.02 9.13
C GLY A 94 -9.45 -3.77 9.43
N VAL A 95 -8.36 -3.43 8.77
CA VAL A 95 -7.04 -4.04 8.99
C VAL A 95 -5.95 -2.95 9.04
N VAL A 96 -5.95 -2.03 8.08
CA VAL A 96 -4.92 -1.00 7.94
C VAL A 96 -5.56 0.39 8.08
N THR A 97 -4.98 1.26 8.90
CA THR A 97 -5.47 2.63 9.04
C THR A 97 -5.32 3.41 7.74
N VAL A 98 -6.26 4.31 7.46
CA VAL A 98 -6.18 5.23 6.32
C VAL A 98 -4.90 6.05 6.36
N ALA A 99 -4.45 6.45 7.55
CA ALA A 99 -3.19 7.16 7.73
C ALA A 99 -1.99 6.33 7.24
N SER A 100 -1.96 5.02 7.54
CA SER A 100 -0.91 4.12 7.05
C SER A 100 -0.99 3.91 5.53
N GLN A 101 -2.19 3.72 4.99
CA GLN A 101 -2.40 3.56 3.54
C GLN A 101 -1.99 4.81 2.75
N ARG A 102 -2.18 6.00 3.36
CA ARG A 102 -1.90 7.33 2.80
C ARG A 102 -0.63 7.97 3.37
N GLU A 103 0.35 7.17 3.69
CA GLU A 103 1.63 7.66 4.20
C GLU A 103 2.21 8.75 3.27
N PRO A 104 2.71 9.88 3.79
CA PRO A 104 3.09 11.04 2.97
C PRO A 104 4.09 10.75 1.85
N ALA A 105 5.07 9.86 2.06
CA ALA A 105 6.01 9.51 1.00
C ALA A 105 5.35 8.69 -0.13
N ALA A 106 4.37 7.83 0.20
CA ALA A 106 3.60 7.11 -0.80
C ALA A 106 2.68 8.05 -1.61
N LEU A 107 2.04 9.02 -0.94
CA LEU A 107 1.24 10.06 -1.62
C LEU A 107 2.08 10.90 -2.60
N ARG A 108 3.28 11.31 -2.19
CA ARG A 108 4.18 12.09 -3.08
C ARG A 108 4.63 11.30 -4.33
N ARG A 109 4.67 9.99 -4.27
CA ARG A 109 5.02 9.12 -5.41
C ARG A 109 3.83 8.76 -6.27
N ALA A 110 2.61 8.89 -5.76
CA ALA A 110 1.41 8.52 -6.47
C ALA A 110 1.10 9.54 -7.57
N SER A 111 0.87 9.05 -8.79
CA SER A 111 0.36 9.85 -9.91
C SER A 111 -1.12 10.19 -9.71
N LYS A 112 -1.88 9.25 -9.11
CA LYS A 112 -3.28 9.45 -8.73
C LYS A 112 -3.60 8.66 -7.45
N VAL A 113 -4.51 9.20 -6.65
CA VAL A 113 -4.97 8.61 -5.38
C VAL A 113 -6.47 8.47 -5.40
N TYR A 114 -6.97 7.29 -5.05
CA TYR A 114 -8.41 6.99 -5.03
C TYR A 114 -8.81 6.36 -3.70
N GLY A 115 -9.89 6.87 -3.11
CA GLY A 115 -10.47 6.33 -1.89
C GLY A 115 -11.79 5.61 -2.16
N PHE A 116 -11.98 4.46 -1.49
CA PHE A 116 -13.18 3.62 -1.66
C PHE A 116 -13.77 3.27 -0.29
N ARG A 117 -15.10 3.28 -0.21
CA ARG A 117 -15.80 2.77 0.96
C ARG A 117 -15.82 1.23 0.91
N ALA A 118 -14.69 0.62 1.21
CA ALA A 118 -14.48 -0.81 1.13
C ALA A 118 -13.60 -1.30 2.27
N SER A 119 -13.81 -2.54 2.70
CA SER A 119 -12.92 -3.22 3.64
C SER A 119 -11.63 -3.65 2.95
N HIS A 120 -10.63 -4.06 3.76
CA HIS A 120 -9.32 -4.50 3.28
C HIS A 120 -9.37 -5.60 2.20
N VAL A 121 -10.29 -6.53 2.34
CA VAL A 121 -10.51 -7.62 1.36
C VAL A 121 -11.55 -7.21 0.34
N GLY A 122 -12.61 -6.52 0.76
CA GLY A 122 -13.72 -6.09 -0.11
C GLY A 122 -13.28 -5.19 -1.25
N ILE A 123 -12.21 -4.40 -1.09
CA ILE A 123 -11.65 -3.57 -2.16
C ILE A 123 -11.23 -4.38 -3.40
N LEU A 124 -10.91 -5.66 -3.24
CA LEU A 124 -10.48 -6.54 -4.32
C LEU A 124 -11.65 -7.04 -5.20
N SER A 125 -12.88 -6.95 -4.70
CA SER A 125 -14.10 -7.39 -5.38
C SER A 125 -15.12 -6.26 -5.61
N ASP A 126 -14.78 -5.03 -5.25
CA ASP A 126 -15.63 -3.88 -5.46
C ASP A 126 -15.72 -3.53 -6.96
N ASN A 127 -16.93 -3.47 -7.50
CA ASN A 127 -17.17 -3.21 -8.92
C ASN A 127 -16.66 -1.84 -9.39
N THR A 128 -16.64 -0.83 -8.51
CA THR A 128 -16.13 0.49 -8.85
C THR A 128 -14.61 0.48 -8.95
N VAL A 129 -13.96 -0.23 -8.00
CA VAL A 129 -12.51 -0.46 -8.03
C VAL A 129 -12.11 -1.23 -9.29
N LEU A 130 -12.83 -2.31 -9.61
CA LEU A 130 -12.54 -3.15 -10.78
C LEU A 130 -12.70 -2.38 -12.09
N ARG A 131 -13.77 -1.59 -12.25
CA ARG A 131 -13.96 -0.74 -13.44
C ARG A 131 -12.82 0.27 -13.61
N LEU A 132 -12.45 0.95 -12.54
CA LEU A 132 -11.35 1.92 -12.58
C LEU A 132 -10.01 1.25 -12.89
N PHE A 133 -9.75 0.10 -12.26
CA PHE A 133 -8.55 -0.68 -12.50
C PHE A 133 -8.45 -1.16 -13.96
N ASN A 134 -9.53 -1.69 -14.51
CA ASN A 134 -9.61 -2.08 -15.93
C ASN A 134 -9.35 -0.89 -16.85
N GLY A 135 -9.89 0.28 -16.54
CA GLY A 135 -9.61 1.51 -17.28
C GLY A 135 -8.12 1.91 -17.25
N ILE A 136 -7.45 1.74 -16.10
CA ILE A 136 -6.00 1.97 -15.99
C ILE A 136 -5.21 0.98 -16.85
N LEU A 137 -5.66 -0.26 -16.94
CA LEU A 137 -5.03 -1.31 -17.74
C LEU A 137 -5.36 -1.19 -19.24
N GLY A 138 -6.32 -0.35 -19.62
CA GLY A 138 -6.82 -0.28 -20.99
C GLY A 138 -7.65 -1.52 -21.40
N ILE A 139 -8.23 -2.23 -20.41
CA ILE A 139 -9.09 -3.40 -20.62
C ILE A 139 -10.54 -2.93 -20.52
N GLY A 140 -11.32 -3.05 -21.60
CA GLY A 140 -12.73 -2.72 -21.61
C GLY A 140 -13.02 -1.34 -22.20
N GLY A 141 -12.73 -1.19 -23.48
CA GLY A 141 -13.35 -0.27 -24.41
C GLY A 141 -14.40 -1.03 -25.19
#